data_053909133711399920ae94eb48ec2729
#
_entry.id   053909133711399920ae94eb48ec2729
#
_cell.length_a   1.000
_cell.length_b   1.000
_cell.length_c   1.000
_cell.angle_alpha   90.00
_cell.angle_beta   90.00
_cell.angle_gamma   90.00
#
_symmetry.space_group_name_H-M   'P 1'
#
loop_
_entity.id
_entity.type
_entity.pdbx_description
1 polymer ?
#
loop_
_entity_poly.entity_id
_entity_poly.type
_entity_poly.pdbx_seq_one_letter_code
_entity_poly.pdbx_strand_id
1 'polypeptide(L)'
;LSHWEGNATPEELRADTSTEIALNFAAWPRRGEWARGVEVVTNNHFDADGVLSVWSVLNGGRALGLRGELVSAAEAGDFSEFPGENAVRVSILLQGGDNPFVPGVNSPLVERLAGGARVDERRAYELVLPEVERVLTRTDEYEPLWREGWSWIERTLDSFAGGRSRVSEDAETRLSVVTLAEDLYGPGGFDPARHAAPYTALAHHARGDVLLVATPYADGWSYRVDHPYYSWAETRTRPRVARRNLSGLTGRLNVLERGRGTWKADRSELTSAVKFLNHRGAPAASRLRPDEVAAELREALKGQMVSAAT
;
A
#
# COMPACT_ATOMS: atom_id res chain seq x y z
N LEU A 1 -20.82 -1.61 -4.86
CA LEU A 1 -19.74 -2.52 -5.26
C LEU A 1 -18.44 -2.08 -4.59
N SER A 2 -18.01 -2.78 -3.56
CA SER A 2 -16.84 -2.37 -2.76
C SER A 2 -16.28 -3.57 -2.00
N HIS A 3 -14.99 -3.52 -1.65
CA HIS A 3 -14.32 -4.47 -0.76
C HIS A 3 -14.08 -3.91 0.66
N TRP A 4 -14.63 -2.74 0.97
CA TRP A 4 -14.55 -2.17 2.32
C TRP A 4 -15.41 -2.96 3.30
N GLU A 5 -14.96 -3.07 4.55
CA GLU A 5 -15.69 -3.78 5.60
C GLU A 5 -17.12 -3.24 5.76
N GLY A 6 -18.08 -4.14 5.92
CA GLY A 6 -19.51 -3.79 6.05
C GLY A 6 -20.20 -3.32 4.78
N ASN A 7 -19.59 -3.50 3.60
CA ASN A 7 -20.22 -3.14 2.33
C ASN A 7 -21.41 -4.05 1.98
N ALA A 8 -22.29 -3.57 1.08
CA ALA A 8 -23.47 -4.29 0.62
C ALA A 8 -23.30 -5.00 -0.73
N THR A 9 -22.06 -5.28 -1.14
CA THR A 9 -21.77 -6.02 -2.37
C THR A 9 -22.37 -7.42 -2.30
N PRO A 10 -23.18 -7.87 -3.30
CA PRO A 10 -23.70 -9.22 -3.36
C PRO A 10 -22.57 -10.28 -3.25
N GLU A 11 -22.84 -11.35 -2.51
CA GLU A 11 -21.84 -12.38 -2.18
C GLU A 11 -21.19 -12.97 -3.43
N GLU A 12 -21.97 -13.21 -4.48
CA GLU A 12 -21.51 -13.76 -5.76
C GLU A 12 -20.59 -12.82 -6.56
N LEU A 13 -20.53 -11.54 -6.19
CA LEU A 13 -19.67 -10.54 -6.84
C LEU A 13 -18.41 -10.22 -6.04
N ARG A 14 -18.39 -10.61 -4.77
CA ARG A 14 -17.28 -10.26 -3.87
C ARG A 14 -15.95 -10.79 -4.37
N ALA A 15 -14.95 -9.95 -4.30
CA ALA A 15 -13.57 -10.21 -4.68
C ALA A 15 -12.61 -9.32 -3.85
N ASP A 16 -11.33 -9.37 -4.11
CA ASP A 16 -10.33 -8.70 -3.29
C ASP A 16 -10.25 -7.19 -3.53
N THR A 17 -10.49 -6.73 -4.78
CA THR A 17 -10.48 -5.31 -5.14
C THR A 17 -11.84 -4.86 -5.69
N SER A 18 -12.15 -3.55 -5.60
CA SER A 18 -13.36 -3.02 -6.23
C SER A 18 -13.34 -3.16 -7.75
N THR A 19 -12.17 -3.15 -8.36
CA THR A 19 -11.99 -3.44 -9.79
C THR A 19 -12.43 -4.86 -10.15
N GLU A 20 -12.01 -5.86 -9.37
CA GLU A 20 -12.42 -7.25 -9.62
C GLU A 20 -13.93 -7.43 -9.37
N ILE A 21 -14.48 -6.82 -8.33
CA ILE A 21 -15.93 -6.78 -8.07
C ILE A 21 -16.68 -6.15 -9.25
N ALA A 22 -16.16 -5.05 -9.82
CA ALA A 22 -16.73 -4.39 -10.99
C ALA A 22 -16.72 -5.29 -12.25
N LEU A 23 -15.64 -6.05 -12.43
CA LEU A 23 -15.53 -7.04 -13.52
C LEU A 23 -16.49 -8.22 -13.32
N ASN A 24 -16.64 -8.70 -12.09
CA ASN A 24 -17.65 -9.71 -11.75
C ASN A 24 -19.06 -9.19 -12.05
N PHE A 25 -19.35 -7.94 -11.68
CA PHE A 25 -20.61 -7.28 -12.02
C PHE A 25 -20.80 -7.13 -13.54
N ALA A 26 -19.77 -6.78 -14.29
CA ALA A 26 -19.82 -6.67 -15.75
C ALA A 26 -20.21 -8.00 -16.43
N ALA A 27 -19.74 -9.13 -15.87
CA ALA A 27 -20.05 -10.49 -16.33
C ALA A 27 -21.37 -11.05 -15.78
N TRP A 28 -21.94 -10.40 -14.77
CA TRP A 28 -23.08 -10.94 -14.03
C TRP A 28 -24.38 -10.95 -14.85
N PRO A 29 -25.09 -12.09 -14.94
CA PRO A 29 -26.34 -12.16 -15.72
C PRO A 29 -27.43 -11.18 -15.25
N ARG A 30 -27.46 -10.85 -13.97
CA ARG A 30 -28.45 -9.94 -13.36
C ARG A 30 -28.05 -8.47 -13.40
N ARG A 31 -26.90 -8.12 -13.98
CA ARG A 31 -26.41 -6.73 -13.99
C ARG A 31 -27.43 -5.73 -14.54
N GLY A 32 -28.23 -6.13 -15.56
CA GLY A 32 -29.24 -5.26 -16.16
C GLY A 32 -30.40 -4.91 -15.22
N GLU A 33 -30.72 -5.78 -14.26
CA GLU A 33 -31.71 -5.51 -13.22
C GLU A 33 -31.16 -4.47 -12.24
N TRP A 34 -29.90 -4.67 -11.81
CA TRP A 34 -29.23 -3.83 -10.83
C TRP A 34 -28.84 -2.46 -11.39
N ALA A 35 -28.49 -2.38 -12.67
CA ALA A 35 -28.13 -1.13 -13.33
C ALA A 35 -29.36 -0.33 -13.82
N ARG A 36 -30.57 -0.85 -13.66
CA ARG A 36 -31.77 -0.16 -14.13
C ARG A 36 -31.95 1.19 -13.43
N GLY A 37 -32.00 2.28 -14.22
CA GLY A 37 -32.13 3.64 -13.74
C GLY A 37 -30.85 4.24 -13.14
N VAL A 38 -29.72 3.54 -13.21
CA VAL A 38 -28.43 4.11 -12.82
C VAL A 38 -27.91 5.00 -13.95
N GLU A 39 -27.74 6.27 -13.67
CA GLU A 39 -27.26 7.29 -14.62
C GLU A 39 -25.80 7.66 -14.37
N VAL A 40 -25.26 7.40 -13.18
CA VAL A 40 -23.93 7.81 -12.77
C VAL A 40 -23.19 6.64 -12.13
N VAL A 41 -21.92 6.45 -12.50
CA VAL A 41 -20.95 5.59 -11.82
C VAL A 41 -19.90 6.48 -11.20
N THR A 42 -19.62 6.30 -9.91
CA THR A 42 -18.68 7.12 -9.15
C THR A 42 -17.96 6.30 -8.10
N ASN A 43 -16.92 6.88 -7.49
CA ASN A 43 -16.23 6.35 -6.31
C ASN A 43 -16.16 7.44 -5.23
N ASN A 44 -15.75 7.07 -4.02
CA ASN A 44 -15.66 7.96 -2.86
C ASN A 44 -14.34 8.72 -2.77
N HIS A 45 -13.30 8.29 -3.50
CA HIS A 45 -11.99 8.94 -3.60
C HIS A 45 -11.30 8.58 -4.92
N PHE A 46 -10.16 9.22 -5.21
CA PHE A 46 -9.38 8.99 -6.41
C PHE A 46 -8.13 8.17 -6.09
N ASP A 47 -8.09 6.93 -6.56
CA ASP A 47 -6.93 6.02 -6.55
C ASP A 47 -6.97 5.06 -7.75
N ALA A 48 -6.01 4.13 -7.83
CA ALA A 48 -5.92 3.20 -8.96
C ALA A 48 -7.12 2.24 -8.99
N ASP A 49 -7.47 1.60 -7.86
CA ASP A 49 -8.62 0.67 -7.82
C ASP A 49 -9.94 1.38 -8.12
N GLY A 50 -10.13 2.58 -7.57
CA GLY A 50 -11.32 3.40 -7.87
C GLY A 50 -11.45 3.73 -9.35
N VAL A 51 -10.38 4.21 -10.00
CA VAL A 51 -10.37 4.53 -11.44
C VAL A 51 -10.66 3.29 -12.28
N LEU A 52 -9.97 2.18 -12.00
CA LEU A 52 -10.11 0.94 -12.76
C LEU A 52 -11.48 0.29 -12.55
N SER A 53 -12.05 0.38 -11.34
CA SER A 53 -13.39 -0.13 -11.05
C SER A 53 -14.47 0.65 -11.80
N VAL A 54 -14.43 1.98 -11.77
CA VAL A 54 -15.36 2.85 -12.52
C VAL A 54 -15.26 2.56 -14.02
N TRP A 55 -14.02 2.50 -14.55
CA TRP A 55 -13.79 2.18 -15.96
C TRP A 55 -14.34 0.80 -16.33
N SER A 56 -14.19 -0.20 -15.48
CA SER A 56 -14.66 -1.56 -15.70
C SER A 56 -16.19 -1.63 -15.80
N VAL A 57 -16.90 -0.91 -14.94
CA VAL A 57 -18.38 -0.82 -15.01
C VAL A 57 -18.82 -0.16 -16.31
N LEU A 58 -18.18 0.95 -16.70
CA LEU A 58 -18.53 1.72 -17.89
C LEU A 58 -18.24 0.98 -19.21
N ASN A 59 -17.19 0.15 -19.24
CA ASN A 59 -16.69 -0.48 -20.47
C ASN A 59 -17.01 -1.98 -20.59
N GLY A 60 -17.62 -2.61 -19.60
CA GLY A 60 -18.21 -3.94 -19.66
C GLY A 60 -17.37 -4.99 -20.39
N GLY A 61 -17.79 -5.34 -21.63
CA GLY A 61 -17.12 -6.37 -22.41
C GLY A 61 -15.64 -6.10 -22.74
N ARG A 62 -15.26 -4.83 -22.95
CA ARG A 62 -13.84 -4.43 -23.15
C ARG A 62 -13.03 -4.69 -21.89
N ALA A 63 -13.60 -4.32 -20.73
CA ALA A 63 -12.97 -4.53 -19.43
C ALA A 63 -12.74 -6.01 -19.14
N LEU A 64 -13.68 -6.88 -19.51
CA LEU A 64 -13.51 -8.33 -19.35
C LEU A 64 -12.35 -8.88 -20.19
N GLY A 65 -12.07 -8.29 -21.35
CA GLY A 65 -10.92 -8.66 -22.19
C GLY A 65 -9.56 -8.25 -21.60
N LEU A 66 -9.54 -7.33 -20.62
CA LEU A 66 -8.35 -6.81 -19.93
C LEU A 66 -8.36 -7.16 -18.43
N ARG A 67 -9.11 -8.22 -18.05
CA ARG A 67 -9.31 -8.57 -16.64
C ARG A 67 -7.99 -8.73 -15.87
N GLY A 68 -7.02 -9.44 -16.46
CA GLY A 68 -5.75 -9.70 -15.80
C GLY A 68 -4.97 -8.41 -15.49
N GLU A 69 -4.86 -7.54 -16.48
CA GLU A 69 -4.16 -6.25 -16.37
C GLU A 69 -4.86 -5.31 -15.38
N LEU A 70 -6.18 -5.26 -15.42
CA LEU A 70 -6.99 -4.43 -14.53
C LEU A 70 -6.86 -4.86 -13.07
N VAL A 71 -7.03 -6.17 -12.78
CA VAL A 71 -6.94 -6.70 -11.42
C VAL A 71 -5.53 -6.52 -10.88
N SER A 72 -4.51 -6.89 -11.64
CA SER A 72 -3.11 -6.74 -11.22
C SER A 72 -2.76 -5.27 -10.91
N ALA A 73 -3.20 -4.32 -11.74
CA ALA A 73 -2.93 -2.91 -11.52
C ALA A 73 -3.68 -2.36 -10.27
N ALA A 74 -4.91 -2.84 -10.02
CA ALA A 74 -5.67 -2.50 -8.82
C ALA A 74 -4.99 -3.05 -7.55
N GLU A 75 -4.53 -4.30 -7.57
CA GLU A 75 -3.78 -4.92 -6.45
C GLU A 75 -2.46 -4.19 -6.17
N ALA A 76 -1.74 -3.80 -7.22
CA ALA A 76 -0.51 -3.02 -7.07
C ALA A 76 -0.79 -1.66 -6.43
N GLY A 77 -1.90 -1.01 -6.77
CA GLY A 77 -2.28 0.30 -6.23
C GLY A 77 -2.79 0.22 -4.80
N ASP A 78 -3.80 -0.58 -4.58
CA ASP A 78 -4.58 -0.58 -3.35
C ASP A 78 -3.88 -1.34 -2.21
N PHE A 79 -3.18 -2.41 -2.56
CA PHE A 79 -2.48 -3.26 -1.59
C PHE A 79 -0.96 -3.10 -1.58
N SER A 80 -0.41 -2.20 -2.39
CA SER A 80 1.04 -2.05 -2.60
C SER A 80 1.72 -3.39 -2.90
N GLU A 81 1.06 -4.29 -3.61
CA GLU A 81 1.59 -5.59 -4.00
C GLU A 81 2.42 -5.50 -5.29
N PHE A 82 3.17 -6.57 -5.57
CA PHE A 82 3.98 -6.68 -6.78
C PHE A 82 3.50 -7.84 -7.67
N PRO A 83 2.35 -7.71 -8.36
CA PRO A 83 1.86 -8.74 -9.27
C PRO A 83 2.69 -8.83 -10.56
N GLY A 84 3.42 -7.76 -10.91
CA GLY A 84 4.28 -7.65 -12.08
C GLY A 84 4.64 -6.21 -12.38
N GLU A 85 5.70 -5.99 -13.13
CA GLU A 85 6.24 -4.66 -13.43
C GLU A 85 5.20 -3.73 -14.07
N ASN A 86 4.49 -4.23 -15.09
CA ASN A 86 3.50 -3.41 -15.81
C ASN A 86 2.37 -2.95 -14.88
N ALA A 87 1.88 -3.83 -14.02
CA ALA A 87 0.84 -3.52 -13.04
C ALA A 87 1.27 -2.39 -12.10
N VAL A 88 2.50 -2.45 -11.59
CA VAL A 88 3.07 -1.42 -10.71
C VAL A 88 3.27 -0.10 -11.47
N ARG A 89 3.76 -0.12 -12.71
CA ARG A 89 3.90 1.09 -13.55
C ARG A 89 2.56 1.75 -13.82
N VAL A 90 1.51 0.97 -14.08
CA VAL A 90 0.13 1.47 -14.23
C VAL A 90 -0.36 2.09 -12.92
N SER A 91 -0.15 1.44 -11.79
CA SER A 91 -0.49 2.00 -10.47
C SER A 91 0.21 3.33 -10.22
N ILE A 92 1.52 3.43 -10.52
CA ILE A 92 2.28 4.68 -10.41
C ILE A 92 1.64 5.79 -11.27
N LEU A 93 1.24 5.48 -12.49
CA LEU A 93 0.58 6.45 -13.39
C LEU A 93 -0.73 6.98 -12.81
N LEU A 94 -1.53 6.11 -12.21
CA LEU A 94 -2.87 6.43 -11.74
C LEU A 94 -2.89 7.11 -10.37
N GLN A 95 -2.00 6.72 -9.43
CA GLN A 95 -2.03 7.25 -8.05
C GLN A 95 -0.68 7.69 -7.48
N GLY A 96 0.39 7.59 -8.26
CA GLY A 96 1.74 7.84 -7.76
C GLY A 96 2.41 6.58 -7.21
N GLY A 97 3.69 6.71 -6.85
CA GLY A 97 4.49 5.62 -6.28
C GLY A 97 4.45 5.58 -4.76
N ASP A 98 5.37 4.80 -4.18
CA ASP A 98 5.62 4.71 -2.73
C ASP A 98 6.20 6.05 -2.20
N ASN A 99 5.37 7.07 -2.12
CA ASN A 99 5.73 8.40 -1.64
C ASN A 99 5.04 8.69 -0.29
N PRO A 100 5.54 9.65 0.51
CA PRO A 100 4.83 10.12 1.68
C PRO A 100 3.42 10.60 1.29
N PHE A 101 2.45 10.27 2.13
CA PHE A 101 1.06 10.66 1.89
C PHE A 101 0.93 12.19 1.75
N VAL A 102 0.33 12.62 0.65
CA VAL A 102 -0.07 14.00 0.39
C VAL A 102 -1.58 14.00 0.10
N PRO A 103 -2.37 14.85 0.77
CA PRO A 103 -3.80 14.93 0.50
C PRO A 103 -4.11 15.38 -0.93
N GLY A 104 -5.12 14.77 -1.56
CA GLY A 104 -5.61 15.10 -2.89
C GLY A 104 -5.12 14.14 -3.97
N VAL A 105 -5.34 14.53 -5.22
CA VAL A 105 -4.98 13.72 -6.39
C VAL A 105 -3.47 13.82 -6.65
N ASN A 106 -2.76 12.70 -6.53
CA ASN A 106 -1.30 12.60 -6.71
C ASN A 106 -0.90 11.81 -7.97
N SER A 107 -1.78 11.75 -8.96
CA SER A 107 -1.57 11.01 -10.20
C SER A 107 -0.65 11.77 -11.16
N PRO A 108 0.51 11.21 -11.55
CA PRO A 108 1.35 11.78 -12.61
C PRO A 108 0.62 11.93 -13.94
N LEU A 109 -0.30 11.01 -14.24
CA LEU A 109 -1.12 11.08 -15.45
C LEU A 109 -2.10 12.25 -15.39
N VAL A 110 -2.79 12.44 -14.26
CA VAL A 110 -3.70 13.59 -14.08
C VAL A 110 -2.93 14.91 -14.19
N GLU A 111 -1.78 15.01 -13.52
CA GLU A 111 -0.94 16.22 -13.58
C GLU A 111 -0.60 16.59 -15.03
N ARG A 112 -0.18 15.61 -15.82
CA ARG A 112 0.11 15.80 -17.25
C ARG A 112 -1.12 16.23 -18.04
N LEU A 113 -2.25 15.52 -17.87
CA LEU A 113 -3.49 15.79 -18.62
C LEU A 113 -4.13 17.12 -18.23
N ALA A 114 -3.95 17.55 -16.99
CA ALA A 114 -4.39 18.85 -16.50
C ALA A 114 -3.43 20.01 -16.83
N GLY A 115 -2.30 19.75 -17.52
CA GLY A 115 -1.30 20.77 -17.84
C GLY A 115 -0.64 21.38 -16.59
N GLY A 116 -0.48 20.62 -15.51
CA GLY A 116 0.06 21.05 -14.23
C GLY A 116 -0.93 21.79 -13.33
N ALA A 117 -2.19 21.97 -13.74
CA ALA A 117 -3.22 22.57 -12.90
C ALA A 117 -3.67 21.58 -11.79
N ARG A 118 -3.91 22.10 -10.59
CA ARG A 118 -4.59 21.30 -9.55
C ARG A 118 -6.06 21.11 -9.94
N VAL A 119 -6.53 19.85 -9.83
CA VAL A 119 -7.90 19.47 -10.13
C VAL A 119 -8.51 18.75 -8.94
N ASP A 120 -9.82 18.79 -8.82
CA ASP A 120 -10.56 17.94 -7.90
C ASP A 120 -10.67 16.49 -8.42
N GLU A 121 -11.14 15.59 -7.57
CA GLU A 121 -11.27 14.17 -7.91
C GLU A 121 -12.19 13.93 -9.10
N ARG A 122 -13.31 14.67 -9.19
CA ARG A 122 -14.23 14.55 -10.32
C ARG A 122 -13.53 14.84 -11.65
N ARG A 123 -12.80 15.96 -11.70
CA ARG A 123 -12.06 16.34 -12.90
C ARG A 123 -10.93 15.35 -13.20
N ALA A 124 -10.30 14.79 -12.18
CA ALA A 124 -9.29 13.75 -12.35
C ALA A 124 -9.89 12.49 -13.02
N TYR A 125 -11.06 12.02 -12.57
CA TYR A 125 -11.78 10.91 -13.24
C TYR A 125 -12.11 11.24 -14.70
N GLU A 126 -12.65 12.42 -14.99
CA GLU A 126 -12.97 12.85 -16.35
C GLU A 126 -11.76 12.83 -17.28
N LEU A 127 -10.59 13.19 -16.77
CA LEU A 127 -9.33 13.21 -17.54
C LEU A 127 -8.77 11.81 -17.77
N VAL A 128 -8.79 10.95 -16.73
CA VAL A 128 -8.08 9.66 -16.75
C VAL A 128 -8.89 8.54 -17.39
N LEU A 129 -10.22 8.49 -17.19
CA LEU A 129 -11.04 7.40 -17.71
C LEU A 129 -10.89 7.13 -19.21
N PRO A 130 -10.78 8.15 -20.10
CA PRO A 130 -10.52 7.90 -21.53
C PRO A 130 -9.16 7.26 -21.84
N GLU A 131 -8.17 7.40 -20.94
CA GLU A 131 -6.81 6.92 -21.14
C GLU A 131 -6.54 5.52 -20.57
N VAL A 132 -7.44 4.97 -19.73
CA VAL A 132 -7.21 3.72 -18.98
C VAL A 132 -6.78 2.56 -19.88
N GLU A 133 -7.48 2.30 -20.99
CA GLU A 133 -7.12 1.21 -21.88
C GLU A 133 -5.72 1.38 -22.49
N ARG A 134 -5.38 2.60 -22.87
CA ARG A 134 -4.05 2.91 -23.41
C ARG A 134 -2.96 2.77 -22.35
N VAL A 135 -3.22 3.22 -21.14
CA VAL A 135 -2.31 3.06 -19.99
C VAL A 135 -2.03 1.60 -19.69
N LEU A 136 -3.06 0.72 -19.73
CA LEU A 136 -2.90 -0.72 -19.49
C LEU A 136 -2.15 -1.43 -20.61
N THR A 137 -2.41 -1.09 -21.88
CA THR A 137 -1.92 -1.81 -23.04
C THR A 137 -0.66 -1.22 -23.67
N ARG A 138 -0.32 0.03 -23.34
CA ARG A 138 0.81 0.79 -23.90
C ARG A 138 1.53 1.61 -22.82
N THR A 139 1.76 0.99 -21.69
CA THR A 139 2.34 1.62 -20.50
C THR A 139 3.68 2.31 -20.78
N ASP A 140 4.48 1.75 -21.70
CA ASP A 140 5.79 2.31 -22.08
C ASP A 140 5.68 3.68 -22.76
N GLU A 141 4.55 4.01 -23.40
CA GLU A 141 4.35 5.36 -23.98
C GLU A 141 4.29 6.48 -22.92
N TYR A 142 4.11 6.08 -21.65
CA TYR A 142 4.03 6.96 -20.47
C TYR A 142 5.30 6.92 -19.62
N GLU A 143 6.41 6.38 -20.13
CA GLU A 143 7.66 6.20 -19.38
C GLU A 143 8.09 7.44 -18.58
N PRO A 144 8.08 8.65 -19.13
CA PRO A 144 8.50 9.85 -18.39
C PRO A 144 7.69 10.13 -17.10
N LEU A 145 6.48 9.55 -16.99
CA LEU A 145 5.60 9.76 -15.86
C LEU A 145 5.76 8.71 -14.76
N TRP A 146 6.13 7.47 -15.11
CA TRP A 146 6.28 6.40 -14.13
C TRP A 146 7.75 6.09 -13.79
N ARG A 147 8.72 6.53 -14.61
CA ARG A 147 10.14 6.16 -14.49
C ARG A 147 10.73 6.46 -13.11
N GLU A 148 10.45 7.62 -12.54
CA GLU A 148 10.99 8.01 -11.24
C GLU A 148 10.48 7.08 -10.12
N GLY A 149 9.16 6.88 -10.03
CA GLY A 149 8.56 5.98 -9.05
C GLY A 149 9.02 4.52 -9.22
N TRP A 150 9.09 4.06 -10.48
CA TRP A 150 9.58 2.73 -10.80
C TRP A 150 11.06 2.53 -10.42
N SER A 151 11.92 3.48 -10.76
CA SER A 151 13.37 3.38 -10.46
C SER A 151 13.64 3.27 -8.95
N TRP A 152 12.75 3.81 -8.13
CA TRP A 152 12.79 3.67 -6.69
C TRP A 152 12.50 2.23 -6.25
N ILE A 153 11.44 1.63 -6.78
CA ILE A 153 11.06 0.24 -6.52
C ILE A 153 12.16 -0.71 -7.02
N GLU A 154 12.59 -0.55 -8.26
CA GLU A 154 13.66 -1.34 -8.90
C GLU A 154 14.93 -1.33 -8.05
N ARG A 155 15.42 -0.16 -7.63
CA ARG A 155 16.59 0.00 -6.76
C ARG A 155 16.41 -0.73 -5.42
N THR A 156 15.19 -0.75 -4.89
CA THR A 156 14.90 -1.45 -3.64
C THR A 156 14.92 -2.96 -3.85
N LEU A 157 14.34 -3.48 -4.93
CA LEU A 157 14.41 -4.89 -5.29
C LEU A 157 15.86 -5.34 -5.49
N ASP A 158 16.67 -4.55 -6.20
CA ASP A 158 18.10 -4.79 -6.38
C ASP A 158 18.89 -4.79 -5.06
N SER A 159 18.48 -3.93 -4.12
CA SER A 159 19.08 -3.90 -2.79
C SER A 159 18.83 -5.19 -2.02
N PHE A 160 17.61 -5.77 -2.13
CA PHE A 160 17.30 -7.08 -1.56
C PHE A 160 18.03 -8.22 -2.28
N ALA A 161 18.01 -8.23 -3.61
CA ALA A 161 18.69 -9.25 -4.41
C ALA A 161 20.19 -9.27 -4.13
N GLY A 162 20.81 -8.11 -3.94
CA GLY A 162 22.22 -7.94 -3.58
C GLY A 162 22.53 -8.15 -2.09
N GLY A 163 21.53 -8.46 -1.25
CA GLY A 163 21.70 -8.71 0.19
C GLY A 163 22.05 -7.46 1.02
N ARG A 164 21.96 -6.27 0.46
CA ARG A 164 22.18 -4.98 1.15
C ARG A 164 21.00 -4.65 2.06
N SER A 165 19.77 -4.69 1.54
CA SER A 165 18.55 -4.76 2.35
C SER A 165 18.23 -6.21 2.66
N ARG A 166 17.64 -6.49 3.83
CA ARG A 166 17.42 -7.86 4.31
C ARG A 166 16.04 -8.02 4.91
N VAL A 167 15.47 -9.21 4.75
CA VAL A 167 14.26 -9.67 5.45
C VAL A 167 14.61 -10.88 6.29
N SER A 168 14.15 -10.89 7.53
CA SER A 168 14.19 -12.05 8.41
C SER A 168 12.77 -12.40 8.82
N GLU A 169 12.36 -13.63 8.58
CA GLU A 169 11.02 -14.14 8.87
C GLU A 169 11.00 -14.91 10.18
N ASP A 170 10.03 -14.61 11.03
CA ASP A 170 9.73 -15.37 12.25
C ASP A 170 8.38 -16.06 12.05
N ALA A 171 8.43 -17.38 11.83
CA ALA A 171 7.25 -18.17 11.54
C ALA A 171 6.31 -18.30 12.75
N GLU A 172 6.85 -18.30 13.99
CA GLU A 172 6.06 -18.44 15.22
C GLU A 172 5.16 -17.23 15.44
N THR A 173 5.69 -16.03 15.28
CA THR A 173 4.97 -14.77 15.50
C THR A 173 4.41 -14.17 14.21
N ARG A 174 4.70 -14.78 13.06
CA ARG A 174 4.39 -14.26 11.70
C ARG A 174 4.89 -12.84 11.52
N LEU A 175 6.10 -12.55 12.00
CA LEU A 175 6.77 -11.27 11.92
C LEU A 175 7.83 -11.28 10.82
N SER A 176 7.74 -10.32 9.88
CA SER A 176 8.83 -9.97 8.98
C SER A 176 9.62 -8.80 9.55
N VAL A 177 10.91 -8.98 9.76
CA VAL A 177 11.83 -7.89 10.14
C VAL A 177 12.62 -7.47 8.92
N VAL A 178 12.36 -6.27 8.45
CA VAL A 178 13.01 -5.67 7.28
C VAL A 178 14.03 -4.65 7.74
N THR A 179 15.27 -4.80 7.29
CA THR A 179 16.34 -3.82 7.49
C THR A 179 16.74 -3.27 6.13
N LEU A 180 16.48 -2.00 5.87
CA LEU A 180 16.82 -1.34 4.62
C LEU A 180 18.29 -0.91 4.62
N ALA A 181 18.89 -0.89 3.43
CA ALA A 181 20.28 -0.47 3.25
C ALA A 181 20.42 1.05 3.45
N GLU A 182 21.57 1.47 4.00
CA GLU A 182 21.86 2.89 4.25
C GLU A 182 21.96 3.70 2.95
N ASP A 183 22.50 3.10 1.89
CA ASP A 183 22.70 3.72 0.57
C ASP A 183 21.43 3.75 -0.30
N LEU A 184 20.34 3.14 0.16
CA LEU A 184 19.10 3.02 -0.61
C LEU A 184 18.54 4.38 -1.02
N TYR A 185 18.64 5.37 -0.14
CA TYR A 185 18.09 6.72 -0.34
C TYR A 185 19.12 7.71 -0.93
N GLY A 186 20.25 7.19 -1.43
CA GLY A 186 21.32 7.98 -2.03
C GLY A 186 22.17 8.75 -1.01
N PRO A 187 23.03 9.67 -1.48
CA PRO A 187 24.03 10.34 -0.63
C PRO A 187 23.45 11.17 0.53
N GLY A 188 22.20 11.63 0.40
CA GLY A 188 21.51 12.39 1.45
C GLY A 188 20.90 11.53 2.55
N GLY A 189 20.87 10.21 2.36
CA GLY A 189 20.22 9.27 3.26
C GLY A 189 18.68 9.40 3.29
N PHE A 190 18.07 8.70 4.23
CA PHE A 190 16.63 8.73 4.43
C PHE A 190 16.17 10.08 4.99
N ASP A 191 15.19 10.70 4.33
CA ASP A 191 14.48 11.88 4.80
C ASP A 191 12.97 11.57 4.88
N PRO A 192 12.39 11.45 6.08
CA PRO A 192 10.99 11.07 6.24
C PRO A 192 9.99 12.11 5.72
N ALA A 193 10.42 13.32 5.38
CA ALA A 193 9.59 14.32 4.70
C ALA A 193 9.49 14.11 3.19
N ARG A 194 10.44 13.36 2.61
CA ARG A 194 10.57 13.13 1.17
C ARG A 194 10.45 11.67 0.76
N HIS A 195 10.70 10.75 1.68
CA HIS A 195 10.78 9.34 1.42
C HIS A 195 9.78 8.57 2.28
N ALA A 196 9.12 7.59 1.69
CA ALA A 196 8.35 6.58 2.38
C ALA A 196 9.10 5.24 2.42
N ALA A 197 8.61 4.29 3.19
CA ALA A 197 9.06 2.91 3.07
C ALA A 197 8.60 2.36 1.70
N PRO A 198 9.44 1.59 1.00
CA PRO A 198 9.13 1.08 -0.35
C PRO A 198 8.20 -0.16 -0.26
N TYR A 199 6.93 0.06 0.08
CA TYR A 199 5.98 -1.02 0.40
C TYR A 199 5.76 -2.00 -0.73
N THR A 200 5.73 -1.55 -1.99
CA THR A 200 5.61 -2.44 -3.16
C THR A 200 6.76 -3.45 -3.22
N ALA A 201 7.99 -3.02 -2.97
CA ALA A 201 9.13 -3.93 -2.89
C ALA A 201 9.13 -4.77 -1.61
N LEU A 202 8.64 -4.22 -0.48
CA LEU A 202 8.51 -4.96 0.78
C LEU A 202 7.50 -6.10 0.65
N ALA A 203 6.34 -5.86 0.06
CA ALA A 203 5.31 -6.88 -0.17
C ALA A 203 5.80 -8.04 -1.06
N HIS A 204 6.76 -7.78 -1.95
CA HIS A 204 7.40 -8.83 -2.75
C HIS A 204 8.28 -9.77 -1.90
N HIS A 205 8.88 -9.28 -0.83
CA HIS A 205 9.86 -10.03 -0.02
C HIS A 205 9.33 -10.48 1.35
N ALA A 206 8.51 -9.67 2.03
CA ALA A 206 8.00 -9.95 3.38
C ALA A 206 6.72 -10.81 3.33
N ARG A 207 6.60 -11.79 4.25
CA ARG A 207 5.49 -12.76 4.29
C ARG A 207 4.74 -12.76 5.62
N GLY A 208 5.18 -11.95 6.58
CA GLY A 208 4.57 -11.88 7.90
C GLY A 208 3.24 -11.11 7.92
N ASP A 209 2.44 -11.37 8.95
CA ASP A 209 1.22 -10.62 9.25
C ASP A 209 1.53 -9.28 9.93
N VAL A 210 2.76 -9.13 10.42
CA VAL A 210 3.30 -7.90 10.99
C VAL A 210 4.66 -7.63 10.36
N LEU A 211 4.88 -6.41 9.91
CA LEU A 211 6.13 -5.96 9.30
C LEU A 211 6.80 -4.94 10.24
N LEU A 212 8.00 -5.23 10.69
CA LEU A 212 8.90 -4.25 11.30
C LEU A 212 9.86 -3.75 10.23
N VAL A 213 9.72 -2.49 9.84
CA VAL A 213 10.63 -1.85 8.86
C VAL A 213 11.58 -0.93 9.60
N ALA A 214 12.87 -1.22 9.52
CA ALA A 214 13.98 -0.45 10.07
C ALA A 214 14.75 0.23 8.94
N THR A 215 14.77 1.55 8.93
CA THR A 215 15.47 2.38 7.96
C THR A 215 16.58 3.16 8.68
N PRO A 216 17.84 3.08 8.24
CA PRO A 216 18.92 3.94 8.76
C PRO A 216 18.51 5.42 8.61
N TYR A 217 18.57 6.18 9.71
CA TYR A 217 18.17 7.58 9.74
C TYR A 217 19.02 8.39 10.73
N ALA A 218 19.65 9.43 10.24
CA ALA A 218 20.57 10.24 11.02
C ALA A 218 21.64 9.35 11.71
N ASP A 219 21.73 9.44 13.04
CA ASP A 219 22.66 8.66 13.85
C ASP A 219 22.00 7.44 14.54
N GLY A 220 20.89 6.96 13.97
CA GLY A 220 20.11 5.84 14.48
C GLY A 220 19.19 5.24 13.42
N TRP A 221 17.93 4.96 13.79
CA TRP A 221 16.98 4.24 12.97
C TRP A 221 15.61 4.91 12.98
N SER A 222 14.97 4.98 11.82
CA SER A 222 13.54 5.23 11.69
C SER A 222 12.80 3.91 11.64
N TYR A 223 11.72 3.77 12.40
CA TYR A 223 10.95 2.54 12.50
C TYR A 223 9.50 2.75 12.10
N ARG A 224 8.95 1.71 11.46
CA ARG A 224 7.52 1.52 11.28
C ARG A 224 7.17 0.06 11.58
N VAL A 225 6.08 -0.14 12.29
CA VAL A 225 5.47 -1.46 12.43
C VAL A 225 4.11 -1.40 11.76
N ASP A 226 3.95 -2.16 10.70
CA ASP A 226 2.75 -2.18 9.87
C ASP A 226 2.16 -3.59 9.75
N HIS A 227 0.95 -3.66 9.25
CA HIS A 227 0.34 -4.88 8.71
C HIS A 227 0.41 -4.85 7.17
N PRO A 228 0.25 -5.99 6.47
CA PRO A 228 0.07 -5.99 5.02
C PRO A 228 -1.03 -5.01 4.61
N TYR A 229 -0.85 -4.28 3.52
CA TYR A 229 -1.77 -3.21 3.13
C TYR A 229 -3.19 -3.70 2.90
N TYR A 230 -3.39 -4.92 2.40
CA TYR A 230 -4.72 -5.51 2.23
C TYR A 230 -5.47 -5.82 3.53
N SER A 231 -4.82 -5.71 4.69
CA SER A 231 -5.38 -6.11 5.99
C SER A 231 -6.61 -5.34 6.46
N TRP A 232 -6.92 -4.21 5.83
CA TRP A 232 -8.10 -3.40 6.12
C TRP A 232 -9.32 -3.78 5.24
N ALA A 233 -9.10 -4.52 4.14
CA ALA A 233 -10.14 -4.87 3.18
C ALA A 233 -10.79 -6.24 3.51
N GLU A 234 -12.05 -6.41 3.09
CA GLU A 234 -12.71 -7.72 3.05
C GLU A 234 -12.24 -8.51 1.83
N THR A 235 -11.07 -9.16 1.94
CA THR A 235 -10.50 -9.96 0.86
C THR A 235 -11.06 -11.39 0.82
N ARG A 236 -10.94 -12.06 -0.33
CA ARG A 236 -11.40 -13.43 -0.57
C ARG A 236 -10.26 -14.43 -0.71
N THR A 237 -9.18 -14.03 -1.35
CA THR A 237 -8.04 -14.92 -1.62
C THR A 237 -6.87 -14.67 -0.68
N ARG A 238 -6.81 -13.50 -0.06
CA ARG A 238 -5.76 -13.16 0.90
C ARG A 238 -6.13 -13.60 2.31
N PRO A 239 -5.15 -14.03 3.13
CA PRO A 239 -5.42 -14.45 4.50
C PRO A 239 -5.96 -13.26 5.31
N ARG A 240 -6.93 -13.52 6.18
CA ARG A 240 -7.39 -12.51 7.12
C ARG A 240 -6.30 -12.23 8.15
N VAL A 241 -5.85 -11.00 8.22
CA VAL A 241 -4.84 -10.53 9.18
C VAL A 241 -5.54 -9.86 10.36
N ALA A 242 -5.42 -10.46 11.55
CA ALA A 242 -5.93 -9.84 12.76
C ALA A 242 -4.99 -8.72 13.22
N ARG A 243 -5.53 -7.51 13.37
CA ARG A 243 -4.75 -6.39 13.92
C ARG A 243 -4.40 -6.63 15.38
N ARG A 244 -3.12 -6.44 15.71
CA ARG A 244 -2.58 -6.71 17.03
C ARG A 244 -2.62 -5.44 17.89
N ASN A 245 -2.93 -5.60 19.19
CA ASN A 245 -2.81 -4.51 20.14
C ASN A 245 -1.34 -4.38 20.59
N LEU A 246 -0.65 -3.40 20.07
CA LEU A 246 0.77 -3.14 20.36
C LEU A 246 1.00 -2.03 21.37
N SER A 247 -0.03 -1.61 22.12
CA SER A 247 0.09 -0.53 23.13
C SER A 247 1.08 -0.88 24.24
N GLY A 248 1.10 -2.12 24.72
CA GLY A 248 2.07 -2.57 25.72
C GLY A 248 3.53 -2.60 25.23
N LEU A 249 3.74 -2.78 23.92
CA LEU A 249 5.06 -2.71 23.30
C LEU A 249 5.66 -1.30 23.43
N THR A 250 4.88 -0.26 23.16
CA THR A 250 5.38 1.12 23.23
C THR A 250 5.89 1.51 24.61
N GLY A 251 5.26 1.01 25.68
CA GLY A 251 5.73 1.21 27.06
C GLY A 251 7.13 0.63 27.28
N ARG A 252 7.36 -0.62 26.86
CA ARG A 252 8.69 -1.27 26.99
C ARG A 252 9.74 -0.60 26.11
N LEU A 253 9.43 -0.29 24.86
CA LEU A 253 10.36 0.42 23.97
C LEU A 253 10.73 1.81 24.53
N ASN A 254 9.80 2.54 25.12
CA ASN A 254 10.09 3.84 25.75
C ASN A 254 11.01 3.72 26.97
N VAL A 255 10.98 2.63 27.71
CA VAL A 255 11.91 2.37 28.83
C VAL A 255 13.33 2.09 28.32
N LEU A 256 13.45 1.38 27.19
CA LEU A 256 14.74 1.01 26.59
C LEU A 256 15.35 2.16 25.79
N GLU A 257 14.54 3.08 25.31
CA GLU A 257 14.95 4.13 24.37
C GLU A 257 15.98 5.10 24.97
N ARG A 258 16.99 5.43 24.19
CA ARG A 258 18.07 6.34 24.53
C ARG A 258 18.08 7.60 23.67
N GLY A 259 17.20 7.63 22.64
CA GLY A 259 17.04 8.74 21.71
C GLY A 259 16.08 9.82 22.22
N ARG A 260 16.03 10.93 21.49
CA ARG A 260 15.13 12.06 21.80
C ARG A 260 13.81 11.91 21.07
N GLY A 261 12.91 11.10 21.61
CA GLY A 261 11.60 10.86 21.02
C GLY A 261 10.73 9.97 21.90
N THR A 262 9.62 9.53 21.35
CA THR A 262 8.66 8.68 22.04
C THR A 262 8.08 7.66 21.09
N TRP A 263 8.06 6.41 21.48
CA TRP A 263 7.34 5.35 20.79
C TRP A 263 5.84 5.51 21.00
N LYS A 264 5.09 5.54 19.91
CA LYS A 264 3.63 5.69 19.93
C LYS A 264 2.97 4.62 19.09
N ALA A 265 1.86 4.07 19.59
CA ALA A 265 0.97 3.22 18.82
C ALA A 265 -0.06 4.09 18.10
N ASP A 266 -0.27 3.82 16.83
CA ASP A 266 -1.35 4.38 16.03
C ASP A 266 -2.52 3.40 16.04
N ARG A 267 -3.74 3.92 16.12
CA ARG A 267 -4.97 3.12 16.04
C ARG A 267 -5.61 3.14 14.66
N SER A 268 -5.06 3.92 13.73
CA SER A 268 -5.55 3.96 12.37
C SER A 268 -5.35 2.61 11.68
N GLU A 269 -6.36 2.17 10.93
CA GLU A 269 -6.30 0.95 10.16
C GLU A 269 -5.43 1.06 8.90
N LEU A 270 -5.21 2.30 8.46
CA LEU A 270 -4.50 2.62 7.21
C LEU A 270 -3.06 3.09 7.43
N THR A 271 -2.59 3.19 8.68
CA THR A 271 -1.26 3.72 8.99
C THR A 271 -0.45 2.78 9.86
N SER A 272 0.84 3.09 10.02
CA SER A 272 1.75 2.31 10.86
C SER A 272 1.22 2.14 12.28
N ALA A 273 1.20 0.90 12.77
CA ALA A 273 0.73 0.58 14.11
C ALA A 273 1.64 1.14 15.21
N VAL A 274 2.96 1.19 14.99
CA VAL A 274 3.93 1.77 15.94
C VAL A 274 5.00 2.58 15.19
N LYS A 275 5.31 3.76 15.74
CA LYS A 275 6.32 4.70 15.22
C LYS A 275 7.14 5.29 16.36
N PHE A 276 8.37 5.70 16.06
CA PHE A 276 9.17 6.55 16.94
C PHE A 276 9.13 8.00 16.45
N LEU A 277 8.63 8.90 17.29
CA LEU A 277 8.31 10.27 16.93
C LEU A 277 8.97 11.27 17.88
N ASN A 278 9.36 12.44 17.37
CA ASN A 278 9.81 13.56 18.19
C ASN A 278 8.62 14.28 18.88
N HIS A 279 8.91 15.30 19.66
CA HIS A 279 7.89 16.09 20.39
C HIS A 279 6.89 16.82 19.48
N ARG A 280 7.22 17.01 18.20
CA ARG A 280 6.34 17.63 17.19
C ARG A 280 5.52 16.58 16.41
N GLY A 281 5.65 15.29 16.73
CA GLY A 281 4.95 14.22 16.04
C GLY A 281 5.57 13.80 14.69
N ALA A 282 6.73 14.32 14.33
CA ALA A 282 7.47 13.90 13.15
C ALA A 282 8.36 12.67 13.45
N PRO A 283 8.66 11.80 12.46
CA PRO A 283 9.60 10.71 12.62
C PRO A 283 10.93 11.19 13.22
N ALA A 284 11.48 10.38 14.13
CA ALA A 284 12.73 10.65 14.81
C ALA A 284 13.68 9.46 14.71
N ALA A 285 14.99 9.69 14.95
CA ALA A 285 15.97 8.62 15.00
C ALA A 285 15.96 7.96 16.39
N SER A 286 15.58 6.69 16.44
CA SER A 286 15.69 5.83 17.61
C SER A 286 17.13 5.34 17.77
N ARG A 287 17.58 5.17 19.02
CA ARG A 287 18.88 4.57 19.35
C ARG A 287 18.82 3.07 19.60
N LEU A 288 17.63 2.48 19.57
CA LEU A 288 17.49 1.04 19.61
C LEU A 288 17.87 0.45 18.25
N ARG A 289 18.61 -0.67 18.27
CA ARG A 289 18.93 -1.41 17.06
C ARG A 289 17.75 -2.25 16.59
N PRO A 290 17.72 -2.64 15.29
CA PRO A 290 16.62 -3.45 14.75
C PRO A 290 16.38 -4.77 15.51
N ASP A 291 17.43 -5.43 15.98
CA ASP A 291 17.35 -6.66 16.77
C ASP A 291 16.72 -6.43 18.15
N GLU A 292 16.99 -5.30 18.81
CA GLU A 292 16.40 -4.92 20.10
C GLU A 292 14.87 -4.68 19.93
N VAL A 293 14.47 -3.91 18.92
CA VAL A 293 13.06 -3.65 18.64
C VAL A 293 12.32 -4.92 18.22
N ALA A 294 12.95 -5.75 17.38
CA ALA A 294 12.38 -7.02 16.94
C ALA A 294 12.17 -8.00 18.11
N ALA A 295 13.09 -8.05 19.07
CA ALA A 295 12.95 -8.90 20.26
C ALA A 295 11.72 -8.50 21.09
N GLU A 296 11.55 -7.21 21.39
CA GLU A 296 10.39 -6.70 22.13
C GLU A 296 9.07 -6.92 21.38
N LEU A 297 9.09 -6.78 20.04
CA LEU A 297 7.91 -7.01 19.22
C LEU A 297 7.53 -8.51 19.21
N ARG A 298 8.49 -9.43 19.09
CA ARG A 298 8.22 -10.88 19.19
C ARG A 298 7.54 -11.22 20.51
N GLU A 299 8.05 -10.74 21.63
CA GLU A 299 7.44 -10.98 22.93
C GLU A 299 6.02 -10.41 23.04
N ALA A 300 5.78 -9.23 22.44
CA ALA A 300 4.44 -8.66 22.38
C ALA A 300 3.46 -9.49 21.55
N LEU A 301 3.92 -10.08 20.45
CA LEU A 301 3.10 -10.92 19.56
C LEU A 301 2.81 -12.28 20.17
N LYS A 302 3.78 -12.94 20.82
CA LYS A 302 3.58 -14.23 21.53
C LYS A 302 2.50 -14.12 22.59
N GLY A 303 2.53 -13.07 23.40
CA GLY A 303 1.53 -12.84 24.46
C GLY A 303 0.10 -12.72 23.95
N GLN A 304 -0.11 -12.34 22.69
CA GLN A 304 -1.44 -12.21 22.08
C GLN A 304 -1.94 -13.50 21.42
N MET A 305 -1.05 -14.38 20.98
CA MET A 305 -1.42 -15.69 20.43
C MET A 305 -2.03 -16.61 21.49
N VAL A 306 -1.57 -16.53 22.73
CA VAL A 306 -2.09 -17.30 23.87
C VAL A 306 -3.51 -16.87 24.23
N SER A 307 -3.84 -15.57 24.10
CA SER A 307 -5.18 -15.04 24.42
C SER A 307 -6.25 -15.34 23.35
N ALA A 308 -5.85 -15.67 22.12
CA ALA A 308 -6.77 -16.01 21.04
C ALA A 308 -7.10 -17.53 20.98
N ALA A 309 -6.39 -18.34 21.75
CA ALA A 309 -6.56 -19.81 21.84
C ALA A 309 -7.39 -20.24 23.07
N THR A 310 -7.80 -19.29 23.91
CA THR A 310 -8.72 -19.48 25.07
C THR A 310 -10.06 -18.80 24.80
#